data_01bc146c9cd680754e5879e101fb9e0a
#
_entry.id   01bc146c9cd680754e5879e101fb9e0a
#
_cell.length_a   1.000
_cell.length_b   1.000
_cell.length_c   1.000
_cell.angle_alpha   90.00
_cell.angle_beta   90.00
_cell.angle_gamma   90.00
#
_symmetry.space_group_name_H-M   'P 1'
#
loop_
_entity.id
_entity.type
_entity.pdbx_description
1 polymer ?
#
loop_
_entity_poly.entity_id
_entity_poly.type
_entity_poly.pdbx_seq_one_letter_code
_entity_poly.pdbx_strand_id
1 'polypeptide(L)'
;MAHTGMLAETINIQGHNGDLIDAYLSRPLGEGPYPGVVVIHHMPGWDNGSVEITRNFAAHGYNAICPNLHYREGKGDPRENAVSVREAGGMPDDRTMGDVQGAMDYLRFLPAFSGKVGVIGYCSGGRQTYLAACKLSGIDAAVDC
;
A
#
# COMPACT_ATOMS: atom_id res chain seq x y z
N MET A 1 19.57 -8.28 22.11
CA MET A 1 18.55 -8.30 21.03
C MET A 1 19.25 -8.02 19.71
N ALA A 2 19.12 -8.86 18.72
CA ALA A 2 19.65 -8.61 17.40
C ALA A 2 18.74 -7.57 16.68
N HIS A 3 19.32 -6.51 16.17
CA HIS A 3 18.59 -5.58 15.32
C HIS A 3 18.66 -6.05 13.88
N THR A 4 17.51 -6.34 13.30
CA THR A 4 17.41 -6.69 11.89
C THR A 4 17.24 -5.39 11.09
N GLY A 5 18.11 -5.19 10.10
CA GLY A 5 17.95 -4.08 9.16
C GLY A 5 16.68 -4.21 8.33
N MET A 6 16.30 -3.14 7.67
CA MET A 6 15.20 -3.16 6.69
C MET A 6 15.67 -2.58 5.36
N LEU A 7 15.07 -3.06 4.27
CA LEU A 7 15.13 -2.43 2.98
C LEU A 7 13.89 -1.56 2.80
N ALA A 8 14.08 -0.34 2.33
CA ALA A 8 12.98 0.58 2.04
C ALA A 8 13.27 1.31 0.74
N GLU A 9 12.36 1.21 -0.23
CA GLU A 9 12.55 1.75 -1.57
C GLU A 9 11.23 2.06 -2.26
N THR A 10 11.27 2.98 -3.21
CA THR A 10 10.17 3.15 -4.18
C THR A 10 10.38 2.16 -5.32
N ILE A 11 9.34 1.42 -5.63
CA ILE A 11 9.29 0.43 -6.70
C ILE A 11 8.12 0.72 -7.64
N ASN A 12 8.08 0.07 -8.79
CA ASN A 12 6.89 0.04 -9.64
C ASN A 12 6.17 -1.28 -9.48
N ILE A 13 4.85 -1.22 -9.43
CA ILE A 13 3.98 -2.39 -9.40
C ILE A 13 2.94 -2.29 -10.53
N GLN A 14 2.40 -3.41 -10.94
CA GLN A 14 1.25 -3.45 -11.85
C GLN A 14 -0.03 -3.23 -11.03
N GLY A 15 -0.70 -2.11 -11.29
CA GLY A 15 -2.00 -1.79 -10.70
C GLY A 15 -3.15 -2.15 -11.62
N HIS A 16 -4.22 -1.36 -11.51
CA HIS A 16 -5.43 -1.50 -12.31
C HIS A 16 -5.13 -1.50 -13.82
N ASN A 17 -5.74 -2.40 -14.56
CA ASN A 17 -5.55 -2.59 -16.01
C ASN A 17 -4.09 -2.83 -16.45
N GLY A 18 -3.23 -3.28 -15.53
CA GLY A 18 -1.82 -3.48 -15.82
C GLY A 18 -0.98 -2.20 -15.86
N ASP A 19 -1.54 -1.05 -15.49
CA ASP A 19 -0.80 0.21 -15.40
C ASP A 19 0.34 0.09 -14.37
N LEU A 20 1.52 0.58 -14.72
CA LEU A 20 2.61 0.70 -13.75
C LEU A 20 2.39 1.92 -12.88
N ILE A 21 2.36 1.71 -11.58
CA ILE A 21 2.27 2.78 -10.57
C ILE A 21 3.41 2.66 -9.58
N ASP A 22 3.78 3.77 -8.95
CA ASP A 22 4.75 3.76 -7.87
C ASP A 22 4.13 3.16 -6.60
N ALA A 23 4.95 2.45 -5.85
CA ALA A 23 4.63 2.00 -4.50
C ALA A 23 5.87 2.11 -3.62
N TYR A 24 5.67 2.38 -2.35
CA TYR A 24 6.74 2.33 -1.36
C TYR A 24 6.74 0.97 -0.69
N LEU A 25 7.85 0.25 -0.83
CA LEU A 25 8.06 -1.05 -0.21
C LEU A 25 9.03 -0.91 0.95
N SER A 26 8.68 -1.46 2.11
CA SER A 26 9.59 -1.61 3.23
C SER A 26 9.47 -3.02 3.79
N ARG A 27 10.60 -3.69 3.97
CA ARG A 27 10.61 -5.08 4.46
C ARG A 27 11.82 -5.36 5.34
N PRO A 28 11.68 -6.26 6.33
CA PRO A 28 12.82 -6.72 7.10
C PRO A 28 13.84 -7.45 6.21
N LEU A 29 15.13 -7.36 6.56
CA LEU A 29 16.21 -8.08 5.89
C LEU A 29 16.47 -9.48 6.47
N GLY A 30 15.81 -9.85 7.57
CA GLY A 30 15.94 -11.17 8.16
C GLY A 30 15.31 -12.28 7.30
N GLU A 31 15.52 -13.52 7.70
CA GLU A 31 15.07 -14.69 6.92
C GLU A 31 13.55 -14.80 6.82
N GLY A 32 12.82 -14.36 7.82
CA GLY A 32 11.37 -14.50 7.86
C GLY A 32 10.92 -15.92 8.18
N PRO A 33 9.77 -16.36 7.66
CA PRO A 33 8.86 -15.59 6.76
C PRO A 33 8.11 -14.48 7.50
N TYR A 34 7.68 -13.46 6.74
CA TYR A 34 6.95 -12.31 7.27
C TYR A 34 5.58 -12.17 6.59
N PRO A 35 4.52 -11.80 7.33
CA PRO A 35 3.24 -11.48 6.73
C PRO A 35 3.33 -10.17 5.93
N GLY A 36 2.49 -10.06 4.92
CA GLY A 36 2.36 -8.85 4.12
C GLY A 36 1.31 -7.89 4.67
N VAL A 37 1.53 -6.59 4.50
CA VAL A 37 0.53 -5.57 4.77
C VAL A 37 0.53 -4.52 3.67
N VAL A 38 -0.67 -4.25 3.13
CA VAL A 38 -0.90 -3.12 2.23
C VAL A 38 -1.38 -1.95 3.07
N VAL A 39 -0.66 -0.83 2.99
CA VAL A 39 -1.01 0.43 3.64
C VAL A 39 -1.70 1.33 2.61
N ILE A 40 -2.94 1.70 2.86
CA ILE A 40 -3.70 2.61 2.00
C ILE A 40 -3.61 4.01 2.59
N HIS A 41 -3.02 4.93 1.84
CA HIS A 41 -2.78 6.29 2.29
C HIS A 41 -4.07 7.10 2.44
N HIS A 42 -3.98 8.19 3.20
CA HIS A 42 -5.05 9.12 3.43
C HIS A 42 -5.28 10.07 2.24
N MET A 43 -6.33 10.92 2.29
CA MET A 43 -6.68 11.84 1.22
C MET A 43 -5.55 12.81 0.82
N PRO A 44 -4.72 13.34 1.76
CA PRO A 44 -3.57 14.17 1.37
C PRO A 44 -2.57 13.49 0.43
N GLY A 45 -2.67 12.19 0.29
CA GLY A 45 -1.95 11.45 -0.73
C GLY A 45 -0.80 10.61 -0.21
N TRP A 46 0.05 10.20 -1.12
CA TRP A 46 1.21 9.35 -0.89
C TRP A 46 2.38 10.20 -0.39
N ASP A 47 2.31 10.61 0.86
CA ASP A 47 3.20 11.56 1.52
C ASP A 47 4.19 10.89 2.49
N ASN A 48 5.03 11.70 3.12
CA ASN A 48 6.00 11.21 4.10
C ASN A 48 5.37 10.47 5.27
N GLY A 49 4.17 10.86 5.70
CA GLY A 49 3.45 10.16 6.78
C GLY A 49 3.10 8.73 6.39
N SER A 50 2.61 8.53 5.17
CA SER A 50 2.29 7.19 4.63
C SER A 50 3.54 6.32 4.49
N VAL A 51 4.65 6.91 4.05
CA VAL A 51 5.95 6.26 3.96
C VAL A 51 6.46 5.84 5.35
N GLU A 52 6.32 6.70 6.35
CA GLU A 52 6.72 6.42 7.72
C GLU A 52 5.92 5.27 8.34
N ILE A 53 4.61 5.27 8.15
CA ILE A 53 3.73 4.17 8.60
C ILE A 53 4.18 2.85 7.98
N THR A 54 4.49 2.85 6.69
CA THR A 54 4.96 1.66 5.97
C THR A 54 6.27 1.13 6.57
N ARG A 55 7.23 2.02 6.86
CA ARG A 55 8.48 1.64 7.54
C ARG A 55 8.24 1.08 8.94
N ASN A 56 7.30 1.65 9.69
CA ASN A 56 6.97 1.17 11.03
C ASN A 56 6.43 -0.26 11.01
N PHE A 57 5.63 -0.63 10.02
CA PHE A 57 5.21 -2.02 9.85
C PHE A 57 6.41 -2.94 9.59
N ALA A 58 7.34 -2.55 8.74
CA ALA A 58 8.55 -3.35 8.49
C ALA A 58 9.41 -3.51 9.75
N ALA A 59 9.52 -2.46 10.57
CA ALA A 59 10.22 -2.53 11.85
C ALA A 59 9.59 -3.52 12.84
N HIS A 60 8.32 -3.85 12.65
CA HIS A 60 7.56 -4.80 13.46
C HIS A 60 7.40 -6.18 12.80
N GLY A 61 8.14 -6.46 11.74
CA GLY A 61 8.20 -7.78 11.13
C GLY A 61 7.18 -8.03 10.02
N TYR A 62 6.79 -7.01 9.26
CA TYR A 62 5.90 -7.12 8.11
C TYR A 62 6.62 -6.76 6.82
N ASN A 63 6.31 -7.45 5.73
CA ASN A 63 6.55 -6.92 4.40
C ASN A 63 5.46 -5.90 4.09
N ALA A 64 5.79 -4.62 4.13
CA ALA A 64 4.81 -3.54 4.02
C ALA A 64 4.93 -2.81 2.68
N ILE A 65 3.80 -2.53 2.04
CA ILE A 65 3.74 -1.82 0.77
C ILE A 65 2.65 -0.75 0.81
N CYS A 66 2.97 0.45 0.35
CA CYS A 66 2.02 1.55 0.20
C CYS A 66 1.96 1.96 -1.27
N PRO A 67 0.92 1.54 -2.02
CA PRO A 67 0.76 1.96 -3.42
C PRO A 67 0.39 3.44 -3.50
N ASN A 68 0.93 4.15 -4.50
CA ASN A 68 0.54 5.52 -4.81
C ASN A 68 -0.76 5.51 -5.62
N LEU A 69 -1.89 5.60 -4.94
CA LEU A 69 -3.20 5.58 -5.59
C LEU A 69 -3.49 6.84 -6.42
N HIS A 70 -2.72 7.92 -6.20
CA HIS A 70 -2.82 9.18 -6.95
C HIS A 70 -1.78 9.28 -8.09
N TYR A 71 -1.08 8.21 -8.40
CA TYR A 71 0.03 8.22 -9.37
C TYR A 71 -0.36 8.80 -10.74
N ARG A 72 -1.58 8.51 -11.19
CA ARG A 72 -2.08 8.94 -12.52
C ARG A 72 -2.44 10.41 -12.57
N GLU A 73 -2.62 11.06 -11.43
CA GLU A 73 -2.93 12.48 -11.32
C GLU A 73 -1.69 13.37 -11.37
N GLY A 74 -0.50 12.81 -11.21
CA GLY A 74 0.76 13.52 -11.38
C GLY A 74 1.90 12.92 -10.56
N LYS A 75 3.11 13.35 -10.89
CA LYS A 75 4.36 12.95 -10.22
C LYS A 75 4.91 14.02 -9.27
N GLY A 76 4.16 15.09 -9.06
CA GLY A 76 4.56 16.24 -8.28
C GLY A 76 4.24 16.12 -6.79
N ASP A 77 3.96 17.26 -6.19
CA ASP A 77 3.62 17.33 -4.77
C ASP A 77 2.36 16.49 -4.47
N PRO A 78 2.39 15.59 -3.47
CA PRO A 78 1.23 14.80 -3.09
C PRO A 78 -0.03 15.62 -2.81
N ARG A 79 0.13 16.84 -2.27
CA ARG A 79 -0.98 17.74 -1.96
C ARG A 79 -1.67 18.27 -3.22
N GLU A 80 -0.88 18.60 -4.25
CA GLU A 80 -1.41 19.03 -5.55
C GLU A 80 -2.18 17.89 -6.22
N ASN A 81 -1.63 16.68 -6.20
CA ASN A 81 -2.30 15.49 -6.71
C ASN A 81 -3.60 15.21 -5.95
N ALA A 82 -3.61 15.39 -4.62
CA ALA A 82 -4.82 15.24 -3.81
C ALA A 82 -5.90 16.27 -4.16
N VAL A 83 -5.52 17.51 -4.50
CA VAL A 83 -6.46 18.54 -4.99
C VAL A 83 -7.07 18.08 -6.31
N SER A 84 -6.26 17.63 -7.26
CA SER A 84 -6.74 17.12 -8.56
C SER A 84 -7.71 15.95 -8.41
N VAL A 85 -7.42 15.01 -7.52
CA VAL A 85 -8.31 13.89 -7.20
C VAL A 85 -9.63 14.37 -6.64
N ARG A 86 -9.60 15.34 -5.73
CA ARG A 86 -10.80 15.88 -5.10
C ARG A 86 -11.68 16.63 -6.10
N GLU A 87 -11.08 17.44 -6.97
CA GLU A 87 -11.77 18.17 -8.03
C GLU A 87 -12.41 17.23 -9.06
N ALA A 88 -11.80 16.08 -9.30
CA ALA A 88 -12.36 15.04 -10.17
C ALA A 88 -13.48 14.21 -9.49
N GLY A 89 -13.83 14.50 -8.24
CA GLY A 89 -14.88 13.76 -7.51
C GLY A 89 -14.40 12.53 -6.78
N GLY A 90 -13.11 12.36 -6.60
CA GLY A 90 -12.47 11.22 -5.97
C GLY A 90 -11.88 10.22 -6.97
N MET A 91 -11.29 9.16 -6.46
CA MET A 91 -10.77 8.07 -7.28
C MET A 91 -11.88 7.06 -7.60
N PRO A 92 -11.95 6.51 -8.83
CA PRO A 92 -12.84 5.41 -9.13
C PRO A 92 -12.55 4.18 -8.26
N ASP A 93 -13.57 3.57 -7.71
CA ASP A 93 -13.44 2.43 -6.78
C ASP A 93 -12.77 1.22 -7.45
N ASP A 94 -13.10 0.91 -8.68
CA ASP A 94 -12.51 -0.19 -9.44
C ASP A 94 -11.00 0.02 -9.68
N ARG A 95 -10.59 1.24 -9.99
CA ARG A 95 -9.17 1.59 -10.14
C ARG A 95 -8.42 1.40 -8.83
N THR A 96 -8.96 1.89 -7.73
CA THR A 96 -8.36 1.73 -6.40
C THR A 96 -8.24 0.26 -6.03
N MET A 97 -9.29 -0.53 -6.26
CA MET A 97 -9.27 -1.96 -5.97
C MET A 97 -8.24 -2.70 -6.82
N GLY A 98 -8.10 -2.34 -8.08
CA GLY A 98 -7.07 -2.90 -8.96
C GLY A 98 -5.65 -2.58 -8.48
N ASP A 99 -5.41 -1.36 -8.00
CA ASP A 99 -4.12 -0.96 -7.46
C ASP A 99 -3.80 -1.68 -6.13
N VAL A 100 -4.78 -1.83 -5.25
CA VAL A 100 -4.64 -2.61 -4.00
C VAL A 100 -4.36 -4.08 -4.31
N GLN A 101 -5.06 -4.66 -5.26
CA GLN A 101 -4.80 -6.04 -5.72
C GLN A 101 -3.37 -6.19 -6.23
N GLY A 102 -2.90 -5.25 -7.05
CA GLY A 102 -1.52 -5.25 -7.54
C GLY A 102 -0.48 -5.20 -6.42
N ALA A 103 -0.73 -4.42 -5.38
CA ALA A 103 0.13 -4.37 -4.20
C ALA A 103 0.11 -5.71 -3.43
N MET A 104 -1.05 -6.33 -3.25
CA MET A 104 -1.17 -7.66 -2.63
C MET A 104 -0.41 -8.71 -3.43
N ASP A 105 -0.55 -8.70 -4.75
CA ASP A 105 0.11 -9.65 -5.65
C ASP A 105 1.63 -9.50 -5.57
N TYR A 106 2.13 -8.26 -5.51
CA TYR A 106 3.56 -8.01 -5.34
C TYR A 106 4.10 -8.61 -4.04
N LEU A 107 3.39 -8.41 -2.92
CA LEU A 107 3.79 -9.01 -1.62
C LEU A 107 3.89 -10.52 -1.69
N ARG A 108 2.99 -11.18 -2.43
CA ARG A 108 2.98 -12.64 -2.60
C ARG A 108 4.18 -13.18 -3.37
N PHE A 109 4.83 -12.36 -4.17
CA PHE A 109 6.06 -12.73 -4.90
C PHE A 109 7.33 -12.58 -4.07
N LEU A 110 7.29 -11.93 -2.91
CA LEU A 110 8.47 -11.75 -2.08
C LEU A 110 8.96 -13.09 -1.50
N PRO A 111 10.30 -13.35 -1.51
CA PRO A 111 10.84 -14.63 -1.06
C PRO A 111 10.53 -14.97 0.41
N ALA A 112 10.44 -13.95 1.26
CA ALA A 112 10.17 -14.09 2.69
C ALA A 112 8.69 -13.91 3.05
N PHE A 113 7.77 -14.21 2.13
CA PHE A 113 6.34 -14.08 2.36
C PHE A 113 5.76 -15.28 3.12
N SER A 114 4.99 -15.01 4.19
CA SER A 114 4.42 -16.06 5.06
C SER A 114 3.14 -16.70 4.55
N GLY A 115 2.52 -16.14 3.51
CA GLY A 115 1.21 -16.54 3.02
C GLY A 115 0.02 -15.74 3.57
N LYS A 116 0.27 -14.78 4.47
CA LYS A 116 -0.79 -13.95 5.08
C LYS A 116 -0.68 -12.50 4.62
N VAL A 117 -1.81 -11.89 4.25
CA VAL A 117 -1.89 -10.49 3.83
C VAL A 117 -2.96 -9.75 4.62
N GLY A 118 -2.58 -8.63 5.21
CA GLY A 118 -3.50 -7.66 5.79
C GLY A 118 -3.57 -6.38 4.95
N VAL A 119 -4.65 -5.65 5.13
CA VAL A 119 -4.85 -4.31 4.54
C VAL A 119 -5.22 -3.36 5.66
N ILE A 120 -4.54 -2.22 5.73
CA ILE A 120 -4.86 -1.14 6.67
C ILE A 120 -4.94 0.17 5.91
N GLY A 121 -5.92 0.99 6.24
CA GLY A 121 -6.08 2.30 5.62
C GLY A 121 -6.53 3.37 6.60
N TYR A 122 -6.17 4.61 6.28
CA TYR A 122 -6.37 5.76 7.15
C TYR A 122 -7.28 6.79 6.46
N CYS A 123 -8.29 7.30 7.17
CA CYS A 123 -9.26 8.27 6.67
C CYS A 123 -9.96 7.75 5.39
N SER A 124 -9.78 8.40 4.24
CA SER A 124 -10.29 7.88 2.96
C SER A 124 -9.73 6.49 2.62
N GLY A 125 -8.51 6.21 3.06
CA GLY A 125 -7.91 4.88 2.95
C GLY A 125 -8.61 3.82 3.81
N GLY A 126 -9.21 4.22 4.93
CA GLY A 126 -10.08 3.35 5.74
C GLY A 126 -11.30 2.89 4.95
N ARG A 127 -12.00 3.83 4.28
CA ARG A 127 -13.09 3.49 3.36
C ARG A 127 -12.64 2.50 2.28
N GLN A 128 -11.46 2.72 1.71
CA GLN A 128 -10.90 1.83 0.68
C GLN A 128 -10.55 0.45 1.25
N THR A 129 -10.09 0.39 2.48
CA THR A 129 -9.83 -0.88 3.19
C THR A 129 -11.11 -1.68 3.40
N TYR A 130 -12.18 -1.03 3.83
CA TYR A 130 -13.49 -1.66 3.94
C TYR A 130 -13.97 -2.20 2.59
N LEU A 131 -13.85 -1.40 1.55
CA LEU A 131 -14.22 -1.80 0.20
C LEU A 131 -13.38 -3.00 -0.29
N ALA A 132 -12.08 -3.00 -0.02
CA ALA A 132 -11.18 -4.10 -0.36
C ALA A 132 -11.61 -5.40 0.35
N ALA A 133 -11.93 -5.31 1.64
CA ALA A 133 -12.43 -6.47 2.40
C ALA A 133 -13.71 -7.06 1.81
N CYS A 134 -14.56 -6.22 1.21
CA CYS A 134 -15.80 -6.66 0.57
C CYS A 134 -15.61 -7.24 -0.85
N LYS A 135 -14.63 -6.74 -1.60
CA LYS A 135 -14.51 -7.00 -3.04
C LYS A 135 -13.32 -7.86 -3.45
N LEU A 136 -12.25 -7.87 -2.66
CA LEU A 136 -11.04 -8.61 -2.98
C LEU A 136 -10.96 -9.91 -2.20
N SER A 137 -10.33 -10.93 -2.79
CA SER A 137 -10.10 -12.22 -2.15
C SER A 137 -8.70 -12.30 -1.55
N GLY A 138 -8.53 -13.13 -0.52
CA GLY A 138 -7.22 -13.42 0.04
C GLY A 138 -6.72 -12.38 1.04
N ILE A 139 -7.59 -11.57 1.59
CA ILE A 139 -7.29 -10.66 2.72
C ILE A 139 -7.56 -11.42 4.02
N ASP A 140 -6.53 -11.59 4.83
CA ASP A 140 -6.61 -12.29 6.12
C ASP A 140 -7.03 -11.35 7.26
N ALA A 141 -6.72 -10.07 7.15
CA ALA A 141 -7.11 -9.04 8.12
C ALA A 141 -7.30 -7.69 7.43
N ALA A 142 -8.27 -6.91 7.90
CA ALA A 142 -8.52 -5.57 7.41
C ALA A 142 -8.76 -4.62 8.59
N VAL A 143 -8.09 -3.46 8.56
CA VAL A 143 -8.20 -2.44 9.61
C VAL A 143 -8.58 -1.11 8.98
N ASP A 144 -9.76 -0.64 9.30
CA ASP A 144 -10.30 0.66 8.88
C ASP A 144 -10.06 1.69 9.99
N CYS A 145 -9.24 2.69 9.72
CA CYS A 145 -8.90 3.76 10.66
C CYS A 145 -9.52 5.10 10.25
#